data_6a88786326397132cf4263f76aef90c5
#
_entry.id   6a88786326397132cf4263f76aef90c5
#
_cell.length_a   1.000
_cell.length_b   1.000
_cell.length_c   1.000
_cell.angle_alpha   90.00
_cell.angle_beta   90.00
_cell.angle_gamma   90.00
#
_symmetry.space_group_name_H-M   'P 1'
#
loop_
_entity.id
_entity.type
_entity.pdbx_description
1 polymer ?
#
loop_
_entity_poly.entity_id
_entity_poly.type
_entity_poly.pdbx_seq_one_letter_code
_entity_poly.pdbx_strand_id
1 'polypeptide(L)'
;DFAIVSTPAEVEPGLKRVELKPFYEVLVGGRTFTALASQNLSLKELENYPLISLSDESMTRSFYRQFFLDHDAVLRPDTEAATTDQMLTLVKSELGLAFVPESMAAEPLARGEIVQLHLREIIPQRSLCLVYDHHRPLNTAARKFQKLLTSPEETH
;
A
#
# COMPACT_ATOMS: atom_id res chain seq x y z
N ASP A 1 2.72 23.95 -7.09
CA ASP A 1 2.64 22.51 -7.40
C ASP A 1 2.35 21.74 -6.12
N PHE A 2 1.84 20.52 -6.25
CA PHE A 2 1.55 19.64 -5.13
C PHE A 2 1.86 18.18 -5.53
N ALA A 3 2.00 17.30 -4.52
CA ALA A 3 2.14 15.87 -4.70
C ALA A 3 1.06 15.13 -3.89
N ILE A 4 0.62 13.97 -4.40
CA ILE A 4 -0.21 13.03 -3.65
C ILE A 4 0.72 11.89 -3.22
N VAL A 5 0.77 11.64 -1.92
CA VAL A 5 1.66 10.63 -1.33
C VAL A 5 0.89 9.76 -0.33
N SER A 6 1.37 8.55 -0.10
CA SER A 6 0.84 7.70 0.96
C SER A 6 1.68 7.81 2.24
N THR A 7 1.04 7.68 3.40
CA THR A 7 1.74 7.64 4.68
C THR A 7 2.51 6.31 4.87
N PRO A 8 3.60 6.27 5.65
CA PRO A 8 4.24 7.42 6.27
C PRO A 8 4.85 8.34 5.20
N ALA A 9 4.70 9.63 5.39
CA ALA A 9 5.32 10.64 4.55
C ALA A 9 5.96 11.67 5.48
N GLU A 10 7.28 11.66 5.53
CA GLU A 10 8.04 12.74 6.14
C GLU A 10 7.94 13.96 5.22
N VAL A 11 7.60 15.09 5.80
CA VAL A 11 7.41 16.33 5.07
C VAL A 11 8.50 17.30 5.48
N GLU A 12 9.27 17.77 4.50
CA GLU A 12 10.34 18.74 4.73
C GLU A 12 9.80 20.05 5.33
N PRO A 13 10.61 20.78 6.10
CA PRO A 13 10.23 22.10 6.60
C PRO A 13 9.79 23.02 5.46
N GLY A 14 8.61 23.65 5.61
CA GLY A 14 8.02 24.51 4.57
C GLY A 14 6.98 23.82 3.70
N LEU A 15 6.86 22.50 3.77
CA LEU A 15 5.76 21.79 3.12
C LEU A 15 4.61 21.55 4.11
N LYS A 16 3.38 21.61 3.59
CA LYS A 16 2.16 21.29 4.33
C LYS A 16 1.58 19.99 3.84
N ARG A 17 1.17 19.14 4.78
CA ARG A 17 0.48 17.88 4.51
C ARG A 17 -1.00 17.98 4.93
N VAL A 18 -1.88 17.58 4.05
CA VAL A 18 -3.32 17.47 4.30
C VAL A 18 -3.74 16.03 4.02
N GLU A 19 -4.33 15.37 5.01
CA GLU A 19 -4.87 14.03 4.83
C GLU A 19 -6.13 14.09 3.97
N LEU A 20 -6.19 13.21 2.94
CA LEU A 20 -7.30 13.15 1.98
C LEU A 20 -8.23 11.98 2.30
N LYS A 21 -7.68 10.77 2.34
CA LYS A 21 -8.47 9.55 2.48
C LYS A 21 -7.64 8.44 3.13
N PRO A 22 -8.20 7.78 4.17
CA PRO A 22 -7.59 6.55 4.68
C PRO A 22 -7.75 5.41 3.67
N PHE A 23 -6.83 4.44 3.71
CA PHE A 23 -6.95 3.19 2.97
C PHE A 23 -6.35 2.04 3.77
N TYR A 24 -6.81 0.84 3.45
CA TYR A 24 -6.32 -0.41 4.02
C TYR A 24 -5.55 -1.19 2.97
N GLU A 25 -4.60 -1.97 3.43
CA GLU A 25 -3.88 -2.92 2.61
C GLU A 25 -4.17 -4.34 3.09
N VAL A 26 -4.13 -5.27 2.17
CA VAL A 26 -4.36 -6.69 2.40
C VAL A 26 -3.18 -7.49 1.88
N LEU A 27 -2.88 -8.62 2.53
CA LEU A 27 -1.92 -9.59 2.03
C LEU A 27 -2.62 -10.50 1.03
N VAL A 28 -2.06 -10.62 -0.17
CA VAL A 28 -2.60 -11.44 -1.25
C VAL A 28 -1.56 -12.39 -1.82
N GLY A 29 -2.02 -13.50 -2.35
CA GLY A 29 -1.21 -14.46 -3.10
C GLY A 29 -1.97 -14.96 -4.33
N GLY A 30 -1.26 -15.61 -5.25
CA GLY A 30 -1.89 -16.31 -6.36
C GLY A 30 -2.65 -17.55 -5.89
N ARG A 31 -3.27 -18.27 -6.84
CA ARG A 31 -4.12 -19.44 -6.54
C ARG A 31 -3.38 -20.60 -5.87
N THR A 32 -2.08 -20.73 -6.12
CA THR A 32 -1.24 -21.76 -5.48
C THR A 32 -1.19 -21.59 -3.96
N PHE A 33 -1.45 -20.41 -3.44
CA PHE A 33 -1.49 -20.10 -2.02
C PHE A 33 -2.87 -20.27 -1.37
N THR A 34 -3.86 -20.82 -2.08
CA THR A 34 -5.24 -20.99 -1.57
C THR A 34 -5.29 -21.75 -0.24
N ALA A 35 -4.42 -22.73 -0.03
CA ALA A 35 -4.36 -23.48 1.23
C ALA A 35 -3.97 -22.62 2.44
N LEU A 36 -3.27 -21.50 2.21
CA LEU A 36 -2.89 -20.54 3.26
C LEU A 36 -4.04 -19.60 3.64
N ALA A 37 -5.03 -19.42 2.77
CA ALA A 37 -6.14 -18.50 3.00
C ALA A 37 -7.03 -18.90 4.20
N SER A 38 -7.00 -20.18 4.59
CA SER A 38 -7.71 -20.69 5.79
C SER A 38 -6.88 -20.60 7.08
N GLN A 39 -5.65 -20.09 7.02
CA GLN A 39 -4.72 -19.99 8.15
C GLN A 39 -4.56 -18.53 8.57
N ASN A 40 -4.27 -18.34 9.87
CA ASN A 40 -3.80 -17.06 10.40
C ASN A 40 -2.28 -17.12 10.50
N LEU A 41 -1.59 -16.57 9.51
CA LEU A 41 -0.14 -16.53 9.44
C LEU A 41 0.42 -15.43 10.35
N SER A 42 1.61 -15.60 10.88
CA SER A 42 2.37 -14.50 11.49
C SER A 42 3.32 -13.90 10.42
N LEU A 43 3.75 -12.65 10.64
CA LEU A 43 4.76 -12.02 9.78
C LEU A 43 6.04 -12.84 9.71
N LYS A 44 6.42 -13.52 10.80
CA LYS A 44 7.58 -14.40 10.83
C LYS A 44 7.42 -15.64 9.95
N GLU A 45 6.22 -16.18 9.85
CA GLU A 45 5.93 -17.32 8.97
C GLU A 45 6.02 -16.91 7.50
N LEU A 46 5.81 -15.63 7.16
CA LEU A 46 5.97 -15.13 5.79
C LEU A 46 7.41 -15.23 5.27
N GLU A 47 8.41 -15.32 6.15
CA GLU A 47 9.81 -15.53 5.76
C GLU A 47 10.03 -16.87 5.00
N ASN A 48 9.07 -17.80 5.09
CA ASN A 48 9.12 -19.09 4.39
C ASN A 48 8.48 -19.07 2.98
N TYR A 49 7.96 -17.91 2.56
CA TYR A 49 7.26 -17.77 1.28
C TYR A 49 7.92 -16.68 0.44
N PRO A 50 7.89 -16.82 -0.90
CA PRO A 50 8.38 -15.75 -1.76
C PRO A 50 7.54 -14.47 -1.57
N LEU A 51 8.22 -13.37 -1.32
CA LEU A 51 7.60 -12.06 -1.14
C LEU A 51 7.89 -11.13 -2.30
N ILE A 52 6.89 -10.39 -2.72
CA ILE A 52 6.96 -9.34 -3.73
C ILE A 52 6.78 -7.99 -3.03
N SER A 53 7.66 -7.04 -3.28
CA SER A 53 7.57 -5.70 -2.70
C SER A 53 7.94 -4.63 -3.72
N LEU A 54 7.67 -3.38 -3.39
CA LEU A 54 8.21 -2.25 -4.13
C LEU A 54 9.72 -2.14 -3.91
N SER A 55 10.40 -1.38 -4.77
CA SER A 55 11.84 -1.12 -4.67
C SER A 55 12.23 -0.53 -3.32
N ASP A 56 13.48 -0.70 -2.93
CA ASP A 56 14.01 -0.31 -1.61
C ASP A 56 13.90 1.21 -1.32
N GLU A 57 13.87 2.03 -2.35
CA GLU A 57 13.69 3.48 -2.27
C GLU A 57 12.25 3.89 -1.97
N SER A 58 11.29 2.97 -2.04
CA SER A 58 9.88 3.26 -1.82
C SER A 58 9.57 3.48 -0.34
N MET A 59 8.83 4.55 -0.04
CA MET A 59 8.30 4.81 1.32
C MET A 59 7.38 3.68 1.79
N THR A 60 6.64 3.05 0.89
CA THR A 60 5.81 1.87 1.21
C THR A 60 6.69 0.68 1.63
N ARG A 61 7.83 0.47 0.96
CA ARG A 61 8.78 -0.56 1.37
C ARG A 61 9.36 -0.27 2.76
N SER A 62 9.73 0.98 3.04
CA SER A 62 10.22 1.40 4.35
C SER A 62 9.17 1.19 5.44
N PHE A 63 7.90 1.49 5.15
CA PHE A 63 6.78 1.23 6.05
C PHE A 63 6.67 -0.26 6.40
N TYR A 64 6.68 -1.16 5.40
CA TYR A 64 6.59 -2.60 5.66
C TYR A 64 7.85 -3.16 6.33
N ARG A 65 9.03 -2.64 6.00
CA ARG A 65 10.27 -3.01 6.72
C ARG A 65 10.13 -2.72 8.21
N GLN A 66 9.63 -1.53 8.57
CA GLN A 66 9.42 -1.17 9.98
C GLN A 66 8.32 -2.04 10.62
N PHE A 67 7.21 -2.27 9.92
CA PHE A 67 6.13 -3.13 10.39
C PHE A 67 6.61 -4.56 10.72
N PHE A 68 7.47 -5.14 9.88
CA PHE A 68 8.08 -6.44 10.15
C PHE A 68 9.01 -6.38 11.38
N LEU A 69 9.88 -5.38 11.46
CA LEU A 69 10.81 -5.22 12.58
C LEU A 69 10.08 -5.05 13.91
N ASP A 70 8.99 -4.30 13.95
CA ASP A 70 8.18 -4.10 15.16
C ASP A 70 7.55 -5.40 15.68
N HIS A 71 7.54 -6.46 14.87
CA HIS A 71 7.01 -7.78 15.20
C HIS A 71 8.08 -8.89 15.15
N ASP A 72 9.34 -8.53 15.38
CA ASP A 72 10.47 -9.46 15.40
C ASP A 72 10.63 -10.32 14.13
N ALA A 73 10.22 -9.78 12.97
CA ALA A 73 10.34 -10.39 11.66
C ALA A 73 11.20 -9.55 10.71
N VAL A 74 11.68 -10.13 9.63
CA VAL A 74 12.51 -9.44 8.64
C VAL A 74 11.86 -9.50 7.27
N LEU A 75 11.60 -8.34 6.68
CA LEU A 75 11.11 -8.26 5.31
C LEU A 75 12.25 -8.51 4.31
N ARG A 76 12.20 -9.65 3.64
CA ARG A 76 13.15 -10.05 2.59
C ARG A 76 12.40 -10.41 1.32
N PRO A 77 12.12 -9.46 0.42
CA PRO A 77 11.47 -9.78 -0.83
C PRO A 77 12.40 -10.53 -1.77
N ASP A 78 11.81 -11.50 -2.46
CA ASP A 78 12.45 -12.25 -3.54
C ASP A 78 12.31 -11.53 -4.89
N THR A 79 11.29 -10.71 -5.02
CA THR A 79 11.00 -9.95 -6.25
C THR A 79 10.66 -8.51 -5.92
N GLU A 80 11.23 -7.59 -6.69
CA GLU A 80 10.93 -6.16 -6.60
C GLU A 80 10.15 -5.69 -7.83
N ALA A 81 9.20 -4.80 -7.60
CA ALA A 81 8.39 -4.15 -8.61
C ALA A 81 8.50 -2.63 -8.49
N ALA A 82 8.37 -1.92 -9.60
CA ALA A 82 8.39 -0.46 -9.60
C ALA A 82 7.06 0.15 -9.14
N THR A 83 5.93 -0.56 -9.36
CA THR A 83 4.58 -0.07 -9.04
C THR A 83 3.72 -1.16 -8.41
N THR A 84 2.68 -0.75 -7.69
CA THR A 84 1.70 -1.68 -7.09
C THR A 84 0.94 -2.50 -8.15
N ASP A 85 0.66 -1.93 -9.32
CA ASP A 85 0.03 -2.66 -10.43
C ASP A 85 0.92 -3.81 -10.92
N GLN A 86 2.22 -3.57 -11.00
CA GLN A 86 3.18 -4.62 -11.34
C GLN A 86 3.22 -5.70 -10.25
N MET A 87 3.21 -5.32 -8.97
CA MET A 87 3.13 -6.29 -7.87
C MET A 87 1.92 -7.20 -8.02
N LEU A 88 0.74 -6.63 -8.30
CA LEU A 88 -0.49 -7.39 -8.48
C LEU A 88 -0.41 -8.33 -9.69
N THR A 89 0.22 -7.89 -10.78
CA THR A 89 0.48 -8.74 -11.95
C THR A 89 1.39 -9.93 -11.61
N LEU A 90 2.44 -9.70 -10.82
CA LEU A 90 3.36 -10.75 -10.36
C LEU A 90 2.67 -11.74 -9.42
N VAL A 91 1.79 -11.26 -8.53
CA VAL A 91 0.94 -12.11 -7.67
C VAL A 91 0.03 -13.01 -8.51
N LYS A 92 -0.66 -12.46 -9.50
CA LYS A 92 -1.51 -13.24 -10.44
C LYS A 92 -0.70 -14.27 -11.22
N SER A 93 0.59 -14.01 -11.46
CA SER A 93 1.53 -14.90 -12.11
C SER A 93 2.18 -15.91 -11.15
N GLU A 94 1.67 -16.06 -9.93
CA GLU A 94 2.08 -17.04 -8.92
C GLU A 94 3.52 -16.84 -8.38
N LEU A 95 4.10 -15.64 -8.50
CA LEU A 95 5.49 -15.38 -8.13
C LEU A 95 5.71 -15.10 -6.65
N GLY A 96 4.64 -14.94 -5.86
CA GLY A 96 4.76 -14.75 -4.43
C GLY A 96 3.58 -14.00 -3.80
N LEU A 97 3.76 -13.61 -2.55
CA LEU A 97 2.80 -12.88 -1.74
C LEU A 97 3.14 -11.38 -1.76
N ALA A 98 2.13 -10.52 -1.72
CA ALA A 98 2.31 -9.08 -1.68
C ALA A 98 1.27 -8.38 -0.79
N PHE A 99 1.65 -7.26 -0.21
CA PHE A 99 0.72 -6.31 0.40
C PHE A 99 0.27 -5.30 -0.65
N VAL A 100 -1.03 -5.18 -0.85
CA VAL A 100 -1.62 -4.28 -1.84
C VAL A 100 -2.83 -3.56 -1.26
N PRO A 101 -3.17 -2.35 -1.73
CA PRO A 101 -4.42 -1.69 -1.34
C PRO A 101 -5.64 -2.58 -1.59
N GLU A 102 -6.54 -2.65 -0.61
CA GLU A 102 -7.77 -3.46 -0.69
C GLU A 102 -8.60 -3.11 -1.94
N SER A 103 -8.68 -1.83 -2.29
CA SER A 103 -9.38 -1.36 -3.49
C SER A 103 -8.81 -1.92 -4.80
N MET A 104 -7.49 -2.19 -4.86
CA MET A 104 -6.86 -2.80 -6.04
C MET A 104 -7.01 -4.32 -6.05
N ALA A 105 -7.11 -4.93 -4.88
CA ALA A 105 -7.31 -6.38 -4.75
C ALA A 105 -8.76 -6.80 -4.98
N ALA A 106 -9.74 -5.92 -4.77
CA ALA A 106 -11.18 -6.25 -4.75
C ALA A 106 -11.65 -6.99 -6.01
N GLU A 107 -11.36 -6.48 -7.21
CA GLU A 107 -11.78 -7.10 -8.46
C GLU A 107 -11.09 -8.45 -8.73
N PRO A 108 -9.75 -8.58 -8.61
CA PRO A 108 -9.07 -9.86 -8.74
C PRO A 108 -9.51 -10.91 -7.72
N LEU A 109 -9.81 -10.52 -6.48
CA LEU A 109 -10.37 -11.40 -5.46
C LEU A 109 -11.76 -11.91 -5.86
N ALA A 110 -12.64 -11.00 -6.31
CA ALA A 110 -13.98 -11.35 -6.76
C ALA A 110 -13.98 -12.32 -7.97
N ARG A 111 -12.98 -12.20 -8.84
CA ARG A 111 -12.77 -13.11 -9.99
C ARG A 111 -12.06 -14.41 -9.61
N GLY A 112 -11.60 -14.56 -8.38
CA GLY A 112 -10.82 -15.72 -7.95
C GLY A 112 -9.46 -15.83 -8.66
N GLU A 113 -8.89 -14.71 -9.13
CA GLU A 113 -7.56 -14.67 -9.76
C GLU A 113 -6.44 -14.69 -8.69
N ILE A 114 -6.73 -14.18 -7.52
CA ILE A 114 -5.87 -14.16 -6.34
C ILE A 114 -6.66 -14.56 -5.10
N VAL A 115 -5.98 -14.83 -4.01
CA VAL A 115 -6.56 -15.14 -2.70
C VAL A 115 -6.05 -14.17 -1.65
N GLN A 116 -6.92 -13.78 -0.73
CA GLN A 116 -6.52 -12.99 0.44
C GLN A 116 -6.00 -13.94 1.53
N LEU A 117 -4.89 -13.55 2.15
CA LEU A 117 -4.29 -14.25 3.27
C LEU A 117 -4.48 -13.42 4.54
N HIS A 118 -4.63 -14.11 5.66
CA HIS A 118 -4.89 -13.47 6.96
C HIS A 118 -3.65 -13.50 7.84
N LEU A 119 -3.34 -12.36 8.44
CA LEU A 119 -2.26 -12.23 9.42
C LEU A 119 -2.83 -12.17 10.83
N ARG A 120 -2.03 -12.62 11.81
CA ARG A 120 -2.28 -12.41 13.24
C ARG A 120 -2.04 -10.95 13.61
N GLU A 121 -1.04 -10.34 13.00
CA GLU A 121 -0.68 -8.94 13.19
C GLU A 121 -1.63 -8.04 12.39
N ILE A 122 -2.02 -6.93 12.99
CA ILE A 122 -2.90 -5.95 12.35
C ILE A 122 -2.06 -5.05 11.46
N ILE A 123 -2.33 -5.07 10.15
CA ILE A 123 -1.70 -4.14 9.21
C ILE A 123 -2.19 -2.73 9.55
N PRO A 124 -1.29 -1.78 9.86
CA PRO A 124 -1.72 -0.43 10.22
C PRO A 124 -2.39 0.27 9.05
N GLN A 125 -3.47 0.99 9.33
CA GLN A 125 -4.14 1.85 8.36
C GLN A 125 -3.17 2.91 7.85
N ARG A 126 -3.24 3.20 6.56
CA ARG A 126 -2.48 4.25 5.90
C ARG A 126 -3.42 5.31 5.32
N SER A 127 -2.87 6.46 4.93
CA SER A 127 -3.66 7.54 4.35
C SER A 127 -3.01 8.08 3.08
N LEU A 128 -3.83 8.49 2.13
CA LEU A 128 -3.40 9.36 1.04
C LEU A 128 -3.36 10.79 1.55
N CYS A 129 -2.30 11.51 1.23
CA CYS A 129 -2.09 12.87 1.66
C CYS A 129 -1.73 13.75 0.47
N LEU A 130 -2.21 14.98 0.51
CA LEU A 130 -1.78 16.06 -0.35
C LEU A 130 -0.62 16.79 0.32
N VAL A 131 0.49 16.95 -0.39
CA VAL A 131 1.66 17.70 0.08
C VAL A 131 1.93 18.87 -0.86
N TYR A 132 2.10 20.08 -0.34
CA TYR A 132 2.38 21.27 -1.11
C TYR A 132 3.19 22.29 -0.29
N ASP A 133 3.91 23.15 -1.00
CA ASP A 133 4.65 24.27 -0.41
C ASP A 133 3.65 25.40 -0.07
N HIS A 134 3.49 25.67 1.23
CA HIS A 134 2.56 26.70 1.69
C HIS A 134 3.07 28.14 1.49
N HIS A 135 4.36 28.30 1.23
CA HIS A 135 4.96 29.60 0.89
C HIS A 135 4.75 29.98 -0.59
N ARG A 136 4.38 29.02 -1.44
CA ARG A 136 4.11 29.24 -2.86
C ARG A 136 2.62 29.18 -3.16
N PRO A 137 2.02 30.27 -3.70
CA PRO A 137 0.60 30.22 -4.04
C PRO A 137 0.36 29.20 -5.16
N LEU A 138 -0.61 28.32 -4.92
CA LEU A 138 -1.07 27.39 -5.95
C LEU A 138 -1.68 28.18 -7.12
N ASN A 139 -1.39 27.74 -8.33
CA ASN A 139 -2.05 28.26 -9.53
C ASN A 139 -3.56 27.91 -9.52
N THR A 140 -4.32 28.51 -10.41
CA THR A 140 -5.79 28.34 -10.45
C THR A 140 -6.23 26.90 -10.66
N ALA A 141 -5.52 26.13 -11.51
CA ALA A 141 -5.82 24.72 -11.76
C ALA A 141 -5.54 23.86 -10.53
N ALA A 142 -4.38 24.05 -9.88
CA ALA A 142 -4.00 23.35 -8.66
C ALA A 142 -4.98 23.63 -7.51
N ARG A 143 -5.45 24.87 -7.35
CA ARG A 143 -6.48 25.22 -6.35
C ARG A 143 -7.83 24.53 -6.60
N LYS A 144 -8.26 24.49 -7.87
CA LYS A 144 -9.50 23.78 -8.22
C LYS A 144 -9.38 22.28 -7.93
N PHE A 145 -8.26 21.69 -8.31
CA PHE A 145 -8.01 20.27 -8.06
C PHE A 145 -7.91 19.96 -6.55
N GLN A 146 -7.21 20.79 -5.78
CA GLN A 146 -7.19 20.66 -4.31
C GLN A 146 -8.60 20.68 -3.73
N LYS A 147 -9.46 21.61 -4.16
CA LYS A 147 -10.85 21.66 -3.71
C LYS A 147 -11.60 20.36 -4.04
N LEU A 148 -11.44 19.80 -5.24
CA LEU A 148 -12.06 18.52 -5.61
C LEU A 148 -11.61 17.38 -4.71
N LEU A 149 -10.33 17.32 -4.36
CA LEU A 149 -9.78 16.28 -3.49
C LEU A 149 -10.17 16.43 -2.03
N THR A 150 -10.41 17.64 -1.56
CA THR A 150 -10.73 17.94 -0.15
C THR A 150 -12.22 18.18 0.11
N SER A 151 -13.05 18.26 -0.94
CA SER A 151 -14.51 18.31 -0.79
C SER A 151 -15.02 16.96 -0.30
N PRO A 152 -15.92 16.92 0.69
CA PRO A 152 -16.60 15.66 1.03
C PRO A 152 -17.26 15.09 -0.22
N GLU A 153 -17.08 13.79 -0.47
CA GLU A 153 -17.82 13.11 -1.53
C GLU A 153 -19.32 13.33 -1.28
N GLU A 154 -20.00 14.06 -2.17
CA GLU A 154 -21.46 13.99 -2.22
C GLU A 154 -21.78 12.55 -2.66
N THR A 155 -22.19 11.76 -1.66
CA THR A 155 -22.68 10.39 -1.87
C THR A 155 -23.91 10.49 -2.75
N HIS A 156 -23.81 10.05 -3.98
CA HIS A 156 -24.93 9.74 -4.86
C HIS A 156 -25.26 8.28 -4.76
#